data_62f3a7d6919534b99a47dccdce9718b5
#
_entry.id   62f3a7d6919534b99a47dccdce9718b5
#
_cell.length_a   1.000
_cell.length_b   1.000
_cell.length_c   1.000
_cell.angle_alpha   90.00
_cell.angle_beta   90.00
_cell.angle_gamma   90.00
#
_symmetry.space_group_name_H-M   'P 1'
#
loop_
_entity.id
_entity.type
_entity.pdbx_description
1 polymer ?
#
loop_
_entity_poly.entity_id
_entity_poly.type
_entity_poly.pdbx_seq_one_letter_code
_entity_poly.pdbx_strand_id
1 'polypeptide(L)'
;EFGAPVNIDLKFTHNKTPLQITGNLGQLSGIFNPEEQWPLNLTITAVGSAVYIAGHITNIMEVKGVDLKLAAKGPDLANFQQITGEPLPIKGAFDIAGHLTAATLENFKISDIAILLGESRISGEIALNQKSPRPHINAKFHSKKLDLRPFIKQDSGGSITEEKNKKIETKSDKVFSAEPLDLKALYLIDAAVSFRADQILGHRIALDKFQIGLNLKNGRLIIKPLTTNMGGGDLTSSLELLAKGN
;
A
#
# COMPACT_ATOMS: atom_id res chain seq x y z
N GLU A 1 -6.71 -26.61 -30.25
CA GLU A 1 -5.80 -27.61 -29.61
C GLU A 1 -5.69 -27.24 -28.12
N PHE A 2 -6.10 -28.18 -27.24
CA PHE A 2 -6.08 -27.94 -25.77
C PHE A 2 -4.64 -27.91 -25.20
N GLY A 3 -3.63 -28.25 -26.00
CA GLY A 3 -2.23 -28.31 -25.64
C GLY A 3 -1.38 -27.07 -25.98
N ALA A 4 -1.98 -25.99 -26.47
CA ALA A 4 -1.25 -24.76 -26.76
C ALA A 4 -1.46 -23.71 -25.68
N PRO A 5 -0.47 -22.83 -25.40
CA PRO A 5 -0.66 -21.66 -24.53
C PRO A 5 -1.79 -20.76 -25.04
N VAL A 6 -2.53 -20.17 -24.12
CA VAL A 6 -3.61 -19.23 -24.44
C VAL A 6 -3.04 -17.82 -24.57
N ASN A 7 -3.16 -17.24 -25.76
CA ASN A 7 -2.84 -15.82 -25.98
C ASN A 7 -4.04 -14.94 -25.64
N ILE A 8 -3.79 -13.85 -24.94
CA ILE A 8 -4.81 -12.88 -24.53
C ILE A 8 -4.51 -11.54 -25.18
N ASP A 9 -5.52 -10.95 -25.81
CA ASP A 9 -5.59 -9.54 -26.22
C ASP A 9 -7.03 -9.08 -26.01
N LEU A 10 -7.31 -8.53 -24.84
CA LEU A 10 -8.61 -8.04 -24.44
C LEU A 10 -8.59 -6.53 -24.36
N LYS A 11 -9.54 -5.90 -25.05
CA LYS A 11 -9.76 -4.44 -24.99
C LYS A 11 -11.17 -4.17 -24.49
N PHE A 12 -11.28 -3.38 -23.46
CA PHE A 12 -12.56 -3.01 -22.88
C PHE A 12 -12.51 -1.60 -22.28
N THR A 13 -13.65 -1.09 -21.87
CA THR A 13 -13.77 0.23 -21.27
C THR A 13 -14.41 0.10 -19.90
N HIS A 14 -13.80 0.71 -18.89
CA HIS A 14 -14.34 0.85 -17.55
C HIS A 14 -14.35 2.32 -17.15
N ASN A 15 -15.51 2.84 -16.70
CA ASN A 15 -15.69 4.27 -16.40
C ASN A 15 -15.22 5.20 -17.55
N LYS A 16 -15.54 4.84 -18.80
CA LYS A 16 -15.11 5.55 -20.02
C LYS A 16 -13.59 5.53 -20.26
N THR A 17 -12.83 4.80 -19.47
CA THR A 17 -11.39 4.66 -19.60
C THR A 17 -11.06 3.38 -20.35
N PRO A 18 -10.31 3.43 -21.46
CA PRO A 18 -9.88 2.24 -22.17
C PRO A 18 -8.83 1.47 -21.35
N LEU A 19 -9.01 0.15 -21.29
CA LEU A 19 -8.08 -0.81 -20.71
C LEU A 19 -7.74 -1.87 -21.74
N GLN A 20 -6.52 -2.35 -21.72
CA GLN A 20 -6.08 -3.48 -22.51
C GLN A 20 -5.33 -4.47 -21.62
N ILE A 21 -5.64 -5.75 -21.78
CA ILE A 21 -4.90 -6.87 -21.19
C ILE A 21 -4.31 -7.69 -22.32
N THR A 22 -2.99 -7.81 -22.35
CA THR A 22 -2.26 -8.63 -23.32
C THR A 22 -1.36 -9.62 -22.60
N GLY A 23 -1.05 -10.71 -23.27
CA GLY A 23 -0.08 -11.68 -22.76
C GLY A 23 -0.42 -13.12 -23.09
N ASN A 24 0.11 -14.03 -22.31
CA ASN A 24 -0.11 -15.45 -22.47
C ASN A 24 -0.30 -16.15 -21.13
N LEU A 25 -1.05 -17.24 -21.20
CA LEU A 25 -1.34 -18.13 -20.10
C LEU A 25 -0.89 -19.54 -20.48
N GLY A 26 -0.73 -20.41 -19.50
CA GLY A 26 -0.47 -21.82 -19.72
C GLY A 26 -1.56 -22.50 -20.53
N GLN A 27 -1.34 -23.74 -20.86
CA GLN A 27 -2.30 -24.59 -21.58
C GLN A 27 -3.58 -24.78 -20.74
N LEU A 28 -4.75 -24.80 -21.39
CA LEU A 28 -6.01 -25.04 -20.69
C LEU A 28 -6.07 -26.42 -20.00
N SER A 29 -5.41 -27.43 -20.55
CA SER A 29 -5.30 -28.75 -19.92
C SER A 29 -4.58 -28.71 -18.58
N GLY A 30 -3.60 -27.80 -18.40
CA GLY A 30 -2.83 -27.64 -17.17
C GLY A 30 -3.65 -27.13 -16.00
N ILE A 31 -4.79 -26.48 -16.27
CA ILE A 31 -5.69 -25.99 -15.19
C ILE A 31 -6.20 -27.15 -14.30
N PHE A 32 -6.38 -28.33 -14.89
CA PHE A 32 -6.90 -29.50 -14.20
C PHE A 32 -5.82 -30.42 -13.63
N ASN A 33 -4.54 -30.07 -13.85
CA ASN A 33 -3.41 -30.82 -13.31
C ASN A 33 -2.85 -30.10 -12.05
N PRO A 34 -3.11 -30.61 -10.83
CA PRO A 34 -2.72 -29.93 -9.60
C PRO A 34 -1.21 -29.93 -9.34
N GLU A 35 -0.43 -30.74 -10.08
CA GLU A 35 1.03 -30.82 -9.94
C GLU A 35 1.76 -29.96 -10.98
N GLU A 36 1.04 -29.42 -11.96
CA GLU A 36 1.64 -28.63 -13.03
C GLU A 36 1.74 -27.15 -12.64
N GLN A 37 2.91 -26.57 -12.89
CA GLN A 37 3.10 -25.13 -12.79
C GLN A 37 2.47 -24.47 -14.00
N TRP A 38 1.34 -23.81 -13.80
CA TRP A 38 0.62 -23.10 -14.85
C TRP A 38 1.16 -21.68 -15.00
N PRO A 39 1.90 -21.39 -16.08
CA PRO A 39 2.54 -20.10 -16.27
C PRO A 39 1.53 -19.03 -16.65
N LEU A 40 1.81 -17.79 -16.26
CA LEU A 40 1.12 -16.61 -16.75
C LEU A 40 2.09 -15.46 -16.95
N ASN A 41 1.85 -14.69 -18.00
CA ASN A 41 2.58 -13.47 -18.30
C ASN A 41 1.60 -12.47 -18.89
N LEU A 42 1.18 -11.49 -18.09
CA LEU A 42 0.15 -10.53 -18.44
C LEU A 42 0.67 -9.11 -18.31
N THR A 43 0.23 -8.27 -19.23
CA THR A 43 0.41 -6.84 -19.19
C THR A 43 -0.96 -6.17 -19.25
N ILE A 44 -1.26 -5.34 -18.26
CA ILE A 44 -2.48 -4.53 -18.21
C ILE A 44 -2.08 -3.08 -18.42
N THR A 45 -2.65 -2.43 -19.45
CA THR A 45 -2.37 -1.02 -19.73
C THR A 45 -3.63 -0.19 -19.55
N ALA A 46 -3.51 0.93 -18.87
CA ALA A 46 -4.58 1.91 -18.66
C ALA A 46 -3.99 3.26 -18.25
N VAL A 47 -4.62 4.36 -18.65
CA VAL A 47 -4.29 5.74 -18.26
C VAL A 47 -2.80 6.10 -18.37
N GLY A 48 -2.12 5.58 -19.39
CA GLY A 48 -0.69 5.78 -19.61
C GLY A 48 0.22 4.95 -18.70
N SER A 49 -0.35 4.04 -17.92
CA SER A 49 0.36 3.17 -16.98
C SER A 49 0.31 1.72 -17.43
N ALA A 50 1.25 0.92 -16.94
CA ALA A 50 1.31 -0.51 -17.21
C ALA A 50 1.51 -1.30 -15.91
N VAL A 51 0.77 -2.41 -15.78
CA VAL A 51 0.94 -3.41 -14.72
C VAL A 51 1.38 -4.71 -15.39
N TYR A 52 2.43 -5.32 -14.86
CA TYR A 52 3.03 -6.56 -15.32
C TYR A 52 2.86 -7.62 -14.24
N ILE A 53 2.40 -8.81 -14.65
CA ILE A 53 2.22 -9.97 -13.78
C ILE A 53 2.85 -11.15 -14.50
N ALA A 54 3.88 -11.75 -13.94
CA ALA A 54 4.58 -12.89 -14.56
C ALA A 54 4.99 -13.92 -13.51
N GLY A 55 4.84 -15.20 -13.84
CA GLY A 55 5.21 -16.31 -12.98
C GLY A 55 4.33 -17.53 -13.20
N HIS A 56 3.98 -18.22 -12.14
CA HIS A 56 3.15 -19.42 -12.22
C HIS A 56 2.26 -19.61 -10.98
N ILE A 57 1.25 -20.47 -11.16
CA ILE A 57 0.40 -20.98 -10.09
C ILE A 57 0.39 -22.50 -10.21
N THR A 58 0.76 -23.24 -9.17
CA THR A 58 0.87 -24.70 -9.25
C THR A 58 -0.51 -25.37 -9.28
N ASN A 59 -1.44 -24.95 -8.46
CA ASN A 59 -2.80 -25.45 -8.47
C ASN A 59 -3.79 -24.30 -8.59
N ILE A 60 -4.30 -24.05 -9.80
CA ILE A 60 -5.21 -22.94 -10.08
C ILE A 60 -6.55 -23.13 -9.38
N MET A 61 -7.07 -24.36 -9.37
CA MET A 61 -8.40 -24.64 -8.79
C MET A 61 -8.46 -24.35 -7.29
N GLU A 62 -7.35 -24.59 -6.59
CA GLU A 62 -7.24 -24.32 -5.15
C GLU A 62 -6.45 -23.07 -4.83
N VAL A 63 -5.92 -22.39 -5.87
CA VAL A 63 -5.05 -21.20 -5.76
C VAL A 63 -3.88 -21.46 -4.80
N LYS A 64 -3.16 -22.54 -5.03
CA LYS A 64 -1.98 -22.94 -4.28
C LYS A 64 -0.71 -22.79 -5.10
N GLY A 65 0.42 -22.62 -4.43
CA GLY A 65 1.72 -22.50 -5.07
C GLY A 65 1.81 -21.31 -6.02
N VAL A 66 1.29 -20.17 -5.58
CA VAL A 66 1.41 -18.90 -6.30
C VAL A 66 2.83 -18.37 -6.18
N ASP A 67 3.45 -18.06 -7.30
CA ASP A 67 4.77 -17.43 -7.41
C ASP A 67 4.73 -16.43 -8.56
N LEU A 68 4.52 -15.14 -8.24
CA LEU A 68 4.28 -14.09 -9.21
C LEU A 68 5.17 -12.88 -8.96
N LYS A 69 5.89 -12.45 -9.98
CA LYS A 69 6.53 -11.14 -10.04
C LYS A 69 5.50 -10.11 -10.49
N LEU A 70 5.36 -9.08 -9.71
CA LEU A 70 4.43 -7.98 -9.95
C LEU A 70 5.24 -6.71 -10.20
N ALA A 71 4.86 -5.95 -11.21
CA ALA A 71 5.40 -4.61 -11.39
C ALA A 71 4.31 -3.67 -11.93
N ALA A 72 4.36 -2.41 -11.53
CA ALA A 72 3.46 -1.38 -12.01
C ALA A 72 4.21 -0.07 -12.17
N LYS A 73 4.07 0.60 -13.31
CA LYS A 73 4.71 1.89 -13.56
C LYS A 73 3.81 2.81 -14.35
N GLY A 74 3.98 4.10 -14.13
CA GLY A 74 3.21 5.11 -14.86
C GLY A 74 3.70 6.54 -14.59
N PRO A 75 3.24 7.48 -15.42
CA PRO A 75 3.64 8.87 -15.33
C PRO A 75 3.02 9.62 -14.15
N ASP A 76 1.82 9.23 -13.74
CA ASP A 76 1.13 9.86 -12.61
C ASP A 76 0.12 8.90 -11.99
N LEU A 77 0.29 8.63 -10.69
CA LEU A 77 -0.61 7.77 -9.93
C LEU A 77 -2.03 8.38 -9.82
N ALA A 78 -2.17 9.70 -9.85
CA ALA A 78 -3.46 10.37 -9.83
C ALA A 78 -4.37 10.00 -11.04
N ASN A 79 -3.79 9.57 -12.16
CA ASN A 79 -4.55 9.16 -13.35
C ASN A 79 -5.47 7.97 -13.08
N PHE A 80 -5.17 7.16 -12.06
CA PHE A 80 -6.03 6.03 -11.68
C PHE A 80 -7.40 6.46 -11.14
N GLN A 81 -7.59 7.73 -10.76
CA GLN A 81 -8.91 8.28 -10.46
C GLN A 81 -9.92 8.03 -11.59
N GLN A 82 -9.48 8.00 -12.85
CA GLN A 82 -10.35 7.73 -13.99
C GLN A 82 -10.91 6.29 -13.96
N ILE A 83 -10.22 5.38 -13.30
CA ILE A 83 -10.63 3.97 -13.16
C ILE A 83 -11.40 3.76 -11.85
N THR A 84 -10.88 4.28 -10.74
CA THR A 84 -11.46 4.07 -9.41
C THR A 84 -12.68 4.93 -9.13
N GLY A 85 -12.81 6.09 -9.82
CA GLY A 85 -13.82 7.10 -9.55
C GLY A 85 -13.47 8.03 -8.39
N GLU A 86 -12.49 7.67 -7.56
CA GLU A 86 -12.09 8.41 -6.36
C GLU A 86 -10.71 9.05 -6.53
N PRO A 87 -10.51 10.30 -6.09
CA PRO A 87 -9.23 10.97 -6.17
C PRO A 87 -8.21 10.28 -5.25
N LEU A 88 -7.06 9.90 -5.82
CA LEU A 88 -5.95 9.42 -5.03
C LEU A 88 -5.21 10.60 -4.39
N PRO A 89 -4.86 10.53 -3.10
CA PRO A 89 -4.14 11.61 -2.41
C PRO A 89 -2.68 11.74 -2.87
N ILE A 90 -2.22 10.82 -3.70
CA ILE A 90 -0.84 10.67 -4.16
C ILE A 90 -0.77 11.01 -5.64
N LYS A 91 0.17 11.87 -6.03
CA LYS A 91 0.41 12.30 -7.42
C LYS A 91 1.87 12.05 -7.80
N GLY A 92 2.10 11.94 -9.10
CA GLY A 92 3.44 11.86 -9.68
C GLY A 92 3.77 10.47 -10.23
N ALA A 93 4.92 10.42 -10.89
CA ALA A 93 5.43 9.20 -11.49
C ALA A 93 5.71 8.13 -10.42
N PHE A 94 5.39 6.90 -10.76
CA PHE A 94 5.58 5.76 -9.87
C PHE A 94 6.20 4.57 -10.61
N ASP A 95 6.95 3.78 -9.86
CA ASP A 95 7.47 2.47 -10.25
C ASP A 95 7.41 1.58 -9.01
N ILE A 96 6.62 0.51 -9.09
CA ILE A 96 6.34 -0.40 -7.97
C ILE A 96 6.66 -1.80 -8.45
N ALA A 97 7.39 -2.56 -7.64
CA ALA A 97 7.67 -3.97 -7.89
C ALA A 97 7.54 -4.78 -6.60
N GLY A 98 7.33 -6.08 -6.75
CA GLY A 98 7.28 -7.02 -5.65
C GLY A 98 7.14 -8.46 -6.14
N HIS A 99 7.40 -9.40 -5.25
CA HIS A 99 7.30 -10.82 -5.52
C HIS A 99 6.24 -11.43 -4.59
N LEU A 100 5.10 -11.79 -5.17
CA LEU A 100 3.99 -12.43 -4.47
C LEU A 100 4.16 -13.93 -4.44
N THR A 101 4.19 -14.50 -3.25
CA THR A 101 4.13 -15.95 -3.05
C THR A 101 2.96 -16.30 -2.13
N ALA A 102 2.29 -17.42 -2.44
CA ALA A 102 1.24 -17.95 -1.59
C ALA A 102 1.25 -19.48 -1.67
N ALA A 103 1.58 -20.14 -0.57
CA ALA A 103 1.48 -21.58 -0.47
C ALA A 103 0.01 -22.04 -0.50
N THR A 104 -0.87 -21.26 0.10
CA THR A 104 -2.33 -21.44 0.14
C THR A 104 -3.03 -20.08 0.16
N LEU A 105 -4.34 -20.04 -0.08
CA LEU A 105 -5.17 -18.83 0.03
C LEU A 105 -5.13 -18.14 1.41
N GLU A 106 -4.63 -18.84 2.43
CA GLU A 106 -4.57 -18.31 3.79
C GLU A 106 -3.24 -17.64 4.14
N ASN A 107 -2.21 -17.88 3.32
CA ASN A 107 -0.85 -17.41 3.59
C ASN A 107 -0.27 -16.72 2.36
N PHE A 108 -0.25 -15.40 2.38
CA PHE A 108 0.35 -14.59 1.33
C PHE A 108 1.60 -13.89 1.84
N LYS A 109 2.60 -13.82 1.00
CA LYS A 109 3.79 -13.00 1.23
C LYS A 109 4.11 -12.20 -0.02
N ILE A 110 4.35 -10.90 0.15
CA ILE A 110 4.98 -10.07 -0.87
C ILE A 110 6.35 -9.70 -0.34
N SER A 111 7.38 -10.20 -0.97
CA SER A 111 8.79 -9.87 -0.72
C SER A 111 9.31 -8.92 -1.79
N ASP A 112 10.53 -8.43 -1.58
CA ASP A 112 11.25 -7.59 -2.53
C ASP A 112 10.43 -6.37 -3.01
N ILE A 113 9.57 -5.87 -2.12
CA ILE A 113 8.79 -4.67 -2.42
C ILE A 113 9.75 -3.52 -2.65
N ALA A 114 9.65 -2.90 -3.81
CA ALA A 114 10.35 -1.70 -4.20
C ALA A 114 9.35 -0.69 -4.73
N ILE A 115 9.26 0.47 -4.10
CA ILE A 115 8.36 1.55 -4.49
C ILE A 115 9.21 2.79 -4.74
N LEU A 116 9.11 3.32 -5.94
CA LEU A 116 9.59 4.65 -6.29
C LEU A 116 8.37 5.55 -6.53
N LEU A 117 8.28 6.63 -5.81
CA LEU A 117 7.21 7.61 -5.94
C LEU A 117 7.81 9.01 -5.89
N GLY A 118 7.94 9.65 -7.07
CA GLY A 118 8.74 10.85 -7.19
C GLY A 118 10.19 10.60 -6.73
N GLU A 119 10.63 11.30 -5.70
CA GLU A 119 11.96 11.12 -5.09
C GLU A 119 12.00 10.11 -3.94
N SER A 120 10.84 9.63 -3.50
CA SER A 120 10.72 8.68 -2.40
C SER A 120 11.03 7.26 -2.85
N ARG A 121 11.86 6.55 -2.08
CA ARG A 121 12.18 5.14 -2.31
C ARG A 121 11.87 4.34 -1.05
N ILE A 122 10.96 3.38 -1.18
CA ILE A 122 10.55 2.51 -0.08
C ILE A 122 10.81 1.07 -0.52
N SER A 123 11.40 0.28 0.35
CA SER A 123 11.55 -1.17 0.18
C SER A 123 10.97 -1.91 1.37
N GLY A 124 10.61 -3.18 1.18
CA GLY A 124 10.05 -3.94 2.29
C GLY A 124 9.47 -5.29 1.93
N GLU A 125 8.74 -5.82 2.89
CA GLU A 125 7.99 -7.05 2.77
C GLU A 125 6.69 -6.97 3.57
N ILE A 126 5.69 -7.73 3.13
CA ILE A 126 4.40 -7.93 3.82
C ILE A 126 4.09 -9.43 3.82
N ALA A 127 3.62 -9.93 4.94
CA ALA A 127 3.05 -11.28 5.05
C ALA A 127 1.69 -11.20 5.73
N LEU A 128 0.72 -11.91 5.16
CA LEU A 128 -0.63 -12.07 5.70
C LEU A 128 -0.87 -13.53 6.00
N ASN A 129 -1.33 -13.84 7.22
CA ASN A 129 -1.80 -15.16 7.62
C ASN A 129 -3.25 -15.05 8.06
N GLN A 130 -4.13 -15.78 7.39
CA GLN A 130 -5.57 -15.82 7.66
C GLN A 130 -6.03 -17.01 8.51
N LYS A 131 -5.14 -17.95 8.89
CA LYS A 131 -5.47 -19.16 9.68
C LYS A 131 -5.84 -18.90 11.13
N SER A 132 -5.44 -17.77 11.66
CA SER A 132 -5.76 -17.39 13.04
C SER A 132 -7.24 -17.01 13.16
N PRO A 133 -7.82 -17.00 14.37
CA PRO A 133 -9.16 -16.46 14.57
C PRO A 133 -9.31 -15.02 14.08
N ARG A 134 -8.18 -14.34 13.83
CA ARG A 134 -8.08 -13.04 13.15
C ARG A 134 -6.94 -13.03 12.15
N PRO A 135 -7.11 -12.36 10.99
CA PRO A 135 -6.00 -12.14 10.09
C PRO A 135 -4.81 -11.51 10.82
N HIS A 136 -3.61 -12.01 10.55
CA HIS A 136 -2.38 -11.48 11.12
C HIS A 136 -1.48 -10.93 10.02
N ILE A 137 -1.15 -9.64 10.11
CA ILE A 137 -0.24 -8.95 9.17
C ILE A 137 1.11 -8.75 9.82
N ASN A 138 2.17 -9.16 9.12
CA ASN A 138 3.53 -8.75 9.41
C ASN A 138 4.04 -7.89 8.26
N ALA A 139 4.56 -6.70 8.56
CA ALA A 139 5.11 -5.83 7.55
C ALA A 139 6.39 -5.15 8.04
N LYS A 140 7.39 -5.07 7.16
CA LYS A 140 8.63 -4.36 7.42
C LYS A 140 8.95 -3.49 6.23
N PHE A 141 9.16 -2.21 6.49
CA PHE A 141 9.50 -1.25 5.45
C PHE A 141 10.71 -0.42 5.85
N HIS A 142 11.47 -0.03 4.84
CA HIS A 142 12.58 0.89 4.96
C HIS A 142 12.56 1.90 3.82
N SER A 143 12.90 3.15 4.12
CA SER A 143 13.09 4.22 3.15
C SER A 143 14.42 4.95 3.41
N LYS A 144 15.24 5.12 2.39
CA LYS A 144 16.41 6.01 2.50
C LYS A 144 15.99 7.48 2.56
N LYS A 145 15.00 7.84 1.74
CA LYS A 145 14.44 9.20 1.68
C LYS A 145 12.95 9.10 1.40
N LEU A 146 12.15 9.64 2.29
CA LEU A 146 10.70 9.77 2.13
C LEU A 146 10.35 11.25 2.03
N ASP A 147 9.94 11.70 0.86
CA ASP A 147 9.52 13.08 0.63
C ASP A 147 8.01 13.19 0.76
N LEU A 148 7.55 13.77 1.85
CA LEU A 148 6.13 13.97 2.12
C LEU A 148 5.59 15.31 1.60
N ARG A 149 6.46 16.21 1.13
CA ARG A 149 6.06 17.56 0.67
C ARG A 149 4.99 17.53 -0.43
N PRO A 150 5.01 16.61 -1.41
CA PRO A 150 3.95 16.54 -2.41
C PRO A 150 2.57 16.12 -1.86
N PHE A 151 2.52 15.53 -0.65
CA PHE A 151 1.32 14.96 -0.06
C PHE A 151 0.71 15.80 1.06
N ILE A 152 1.51 16.71 1.62
CA ILE A 152 1.07 17.62 2.67
C ILE A 152 0.58 18.90 2.00
N LYS A 153 -0.70 19.26 2.17
CA LYS A 153 -1.20 20.55 1.71
C LYS A 153 -0.35 21.66 2.37
N GLN A 154 0.23 22.53 1.56
CA GLN A 154 0.77 23.78 2.06
C GLN A 154 -0.42 24.54 2.65
N ASP A 155 -0.46 24.72 3.96
CA ASP A 155 -1.30 25.76 4.56
C ASP A 155 -0.79 27.08 3.97
N SER A 156 -1.53 27.60 3.00
CA SER A 156 -1.31 28.94 2.46
C SER A 156 -1.45 29.86 3.66
N GLY A 157 -0.31 30.27 4.20
CA GLY A 157 -0.29 31.25 5.29
C GLY A 157 -1.14 32.42 4.85
N GLY A 158 -2.25 32.61 5.56
CA GLY A 158 -3.25 33.61 5.23
C GLY A 158 -2.60 34.97 5.06
N SER A 159 -2.61 35.47 3.83
CA SER A 159 -2.53 36.90 3.57
C SER A 159 -3.74 37.51 4.28
N ILE A 160 -3.48 38.36 5.26
CA ILE A 160 -4.51 39.15 5.94
C ILE A 160 -5.02 40.15 4.90
N THR A 161 -6.08 39.76 4.20
CA THR A 161 -6.91 40.69 3.46
C THR A 161 -8.21 40.81 4.24
N GLU A 162 -8.40 41.99 4.84
CA GLU A 162 -9.64 42.37 5.51
C GLU A 162 -10.81 42.30 4.55
N GLU A 163 -11.70 41.32 4.70
CA GLU A 163 -13.11 41.46 4.29
C GLU A 163 -14.03 40.81 5.31
N LYS A 164 -14.68 41.73 6.03
CA LYS A 164 -16.02 41.71 6.63
C LYS A 164 -16.72 40.39 6.96
N ASN A 165 -16.87 40.21 8.30
CA ASN A 165 -18.04 39.68 8.97
C ASN A 165 -18.77 38.47 8.40
N LYS A 166 -18.29 37.27 8.77
CA LYS A 166 -19.15 36.10 9.03
C LYS A 166 -18.62 35.38 10.28
N LYS A 167 -19.57 35.02 11.18
CA LYS A 167 -19.37 34.39 12.48
C LYS A 167 -18.15 33.45 12.52
N ILE A 168 -17.22 33.81 13.39
CA ILE A 168 -16.09 32.94 13.77
C ILE A 168 -16.69 31.80 14.59
N GLU A 169 -16.91 30.66 13.96
CA GLU A 169 -16.94 29.40 14.69
C GLU A 169 -15.52 29.14 15.18
N THR A 170 -15.36 29.21 16.49
CA THR A 170 -14.10 28.93 17.20
C THR A 170 -13.58 27.56 16.75
N LYS A 171 -12.55 27.55 15.89
CA LYS A 171 -11.75 26.33 15.65
C LYS A 171 -11.20 25.92 17.02
N SER A 172 -11.63 24.78 17.50
CA SER A 172 -11.16 24.21 18.76
C SER A 172 -9.65 24.01 18.67
N ASP A 173 -8.92 24.52 19.65
CA ASP A 173 -7.48 24.28 19.89
C ASP A 173 -7.14 22.81 20.21
N LYS A 174 -8.02 21.89 19.88
CA LYS A 174 -7.82 20.46 20.12
C LYS A 174 -7.11 19.86 18.95
N VAL A 175 -5.92 19.34 19.18
CA VAL A 175 -5.09 18.59 18.23
C VAL A 175 -5.79 17.30 17.74
N PHE A 176 -6.80 16.82 18.46
CA PHE A 176 -7.60 15.66 18.13
C PHE A 176 -9.05 16.05 17.89
N SER A 177 -9.68 15.43 16.88
CA SER A 177 -11.13 15.52 16.67
C SER A 177 -11.88 15.12 17.96
N ALA A 178 -12.98 15.80 18.23
CA ALA A 178 -13.87 15.43 19.35
C ALA A 178 -14.74 14.20 19.02
N GLU A 179 -14.70 13.72 17.77
CA GLU A 179 -15.41 12.49 17.38
C GLU A 179 -14.74 11.28 18.01
N PRO A 180 -15.51 10.37 18.61
CA PRO A 180 -14.97 9.14 19.17
C PRO A 180 -14.27 8.33 18.07
N LEU A 181 -13.03 7.91 18.31
CA LEU A 181 -12.34 6.98 17.44
C LEU A 181 -13.10 5.65 17.47
N ASP A 182 -13.51 5.15 16.30
CA ASP A 182 -14.05 3.80 16.18
C ASP A 182 -12.94 2.76 16.38
N LEU A 183 -12.74 2.39 17.63
CA LEU A 183 -11.72 1.41 18.02
C LEU A 183 -12.13 -0.03 17.72
N LYS A 184 -13.36 -0.29 17.25
CA LYS A 184 -13.83 -1.66 16.91
C LYS A 184 -12.97 -2.28 15.80
N ALA A 185 -12.49 -1.46 14.87
CA ALA A 185 -11.58 -1.91 13.81
C ALA A 185 -10.31 -2.58 14.35
N LEU A 186 -9.84 -2.21 15.56
CA LEU A 186 -8.65 -2.80 16.18
C LEU A 186 -8.85 -4.27 16.61
N TYR A 187 -10.10 -4.75 16.65
CA TYR A 187 -10.39 -6.16 16.95
C TYR A 187 -10.47 -7.04 15.70
N LEU A 188 -10.49 -6.46 14.51
CA LEU A 188 -10.68 -7.21 13.27
C LEU A 188 -9.40 -7.90 12.79
N ILE A 189 -8.24 -7.41 13.20
CA ILE A 189 -6.95 -7.84 12.70
C ILE A 189 -5.89 -7.76 13.80
N ASP A 190 -4.93 -8.67 13.77
CA ASP A 190 -3.67 -8.54 14.50
C ASP A 190 -2.58 -8.08 13.52
N ALA A 191 -1.66 -7.23 13.97
CA ALA A 191 -0.61 -6.70 13.10
C ALA A 191 0.69 -6.43 13.85
N ALA A 192 1.81 -6.73 13.19
CA ALA A 192 3.15 -6.32 13.60
C ALA A 192 3.79 -5.58 12.42
N VAL A 193 3.94 -4.26 12.54
CA VAL A 193 4.47 -3.41 11.48
C VAL A 193 5.68 -2.65 11.98
N SER A 194 6.74 -2.63 11.19
CA SER A 194 7.90 -1.77 11.43
C SER A 194 8.21 -0.94 10.19
N PHE A 195 8.50 0.33 10.40
CA PHE A 195 8.96 1.22 9.37
C PHE A 195 10.19 1.99 9.87
N ARG A 196 11.20 2.11 9.02
CA ARG A 196 12.38 2.93 9.25
C ARG A 196 12.61 3.84 8.07
N ALA A 197 13.01 5.07 8.32
CA ALA A 197 13.46 5.98 7.28
C ALA A 197 14.75 6.68 7.73
N ASP A 198 15.74 6.72 6.82
CA ASP A 198 16.97 7.46 7.12
C ASP A 198 16.67 8.96 7.15
N GLN A 199 15.78 9.42 6.24
CA GLN A 199 15.32 10.80 6.20
C GLN A 199 13.85 10.89 5.76
N ILE A 200 13.07 11.72 6.46
CA ILE A 200 11.71 12.12 6.06
C ILE A 200 11.69 13.64 5.85
N LEU A 201 11.27 14.10 4.69
CA LEU A 201 11.15 15.51 4.36
C LEU A 201 9.70 15.97 4.42
N GLY A 202 9.39 16.91 5.29
CA GLY A 202 8.17 17.70 5.31
C GLY A 202 8.42 19.14 4.86
N HIS A 203 7.38 19.98 4.81
CA HIS A 203 7.53 21.38 4.39
C HIS A 203 8.37 22.23 5.36
N ARG A 204 8.26 21.99 6.65
CA ARG A 204 8.92 22.79 7.71
C ARG A 204 9.84 21.94 8.60
N ILE A 205 9.76 20.64 8.49
CA ILE A 205 10.43 19.70 9.39
C ILE A 205 11.10 18.62 8.56
N ALA A 206 12.36 18.35 8.83
CA ALA A 206 13.05 17.16 8.39
C ALA A 206 13.25 16.25 9.62
N LEU A 207 12.96 14.97 9.46
CA LEU A 207 13.20 13.96 10.48
C LEU A 207 14.29 13.03 9.96
N ASP A 208 15.31 12.80 10.76
CA ASP A 208 16.39 11.87 10.46
C ASP A 208 16.27 10.64 11.36
N LYS A 209 16.73 9.49 10.88
CA LYS A 209 16.75 8.21 11.62
C LYS A 209 15.38 7.86 12.23
N PHE A 210 14.31 8.12 11.48
CA PHE A 210 12.96 7.81 11.94
C PHE A 210 12.74 6.30 12.04
N GLN A 211 12.16 5.89 13.16
CA GLN A 211 11.78 4.49 13.37
C GLN A 211 10.46 4.43 14.12
N ILE A 212 9.54 3.59 13.61
CA ILE A 212 8.28 3.27 14.26
C ILE A 212 8.06 1.75 14.24
N GLY A 213 7.65 1.21 15.37
CA GLY A 213 7.16 -0.15 15.51
C GLY A 213 5.73 -0.14 16.02
N LEU A 214 4.86 -0.88 15.37
CA LEU A 214 3.44 -1.01 15.72
C LEU A 214 3.14 -2.48 15.99
N ASN A 215 2.52 -2.76 17.12
CA ASN A 215 2.01 -4.07 17.46
C ASN A 215 0.53 -3.94 17.86
N LEU A 216 -0.34 -4.53 17.06
CA LEU A 216 -1.77 -4.61 17.31
C LEU A 216 -2.11 -6.07 17.60
N LYS A 217 -2.60 -6.33 18.78
CA LYS A 217 -3.03 -7.67 19.18
C LYS A 217 -4.28 -7.59 20.04
N ASN A 218 -5.34 -8.24 19.60
CA ASN A 218 -6.57 -8.35 20.36
C ASN A 218 -7.13 -6.99 20.85
N GLY A 219 -7.18 -5.98 19.95
CA GLY A 219 -7.66 -4.64 20.29
C GLY A 219 -6.66 -3.78 21.09
N ARG A 220 -5.48 -4.30 21.43
CA ARG A 220 -4.41 -3.55 22.08
C ARG A 220 -3.38 -3.13 21.04
N LEU A 221 -3.25 -1.84 20.83
CA LEU A 221 -2.27 -1.22 19.96
C LEU A 221 -1.12 -0.65 20.79
N ILE A 222 0.08 -1.11 20.51
CA ILE A 222 1.33 -0.60 21.10
C ILE A 222 2.17 -0.02 19.96
N ILE A 223 2.56 1.23 20.06
CA ILE A 223 3.52 1.88 19.17
C ILE A 223 4.83 2.02 19.95
N LYS A 224 5.80 1.18 19.61
CA LYS A 224 7.14 1.17 20.22
C LYS A 224 8.13 0.38 19.37
N PRO A 225 9.33 0.91 19.05
CA PRO A 225 9.76 2.28 19.33
C PRO A 225 9.03 3.31 18.46
N LEU A 226 9.03 4.55 18.88
CA LEU A 226 8.80 5.74 18.06
C LEU A 226 9.97 6.66 18.32
N THR A 227 10.95 6.68 17.41
CA THR A 227 12.18 7.45 17.57
C THR A 227 12.49 8.26 16.32
N THR A 228 13.10 9.40 16.49
CA THR A 228 13.62 10.22 15.39
C THR A 228 14.65 11.23 15.92
N ASN A 229 15.51 11.71 15.03
CA ASN A 229 16.31 12.90 15.27
C ASN A 229 15.67 14.08 14.53
N MET A 230 15.53 15.20 15.23
CA MET A 230 14.93 16.44 14.70
C MET A 230 15.69 17.63 15.25
N GLY A 231 16.23 18.49 14.35
CA GLY A 231 16.95 19.70 14.77
C GLY A 231 18.17 19.44 15.65
N GLY A 232 18.81 18.27 15.51
CA GLY A 232 19.98 17.89 16.30
C GLY A 232 19.65 17.26 17.66
N GLY A 233 18.38 17.13 18.02
CA GLY A 233 17.92 16.44 19.23
C GLY A 233 17.28 15.08 18.91
N ASP A 234 17.39 14.13 19.84
CA ASP A 234 16.77 12.82 19.75
C ASP A 234 15.41 12.83 20.44
N LEU A 235 14.37 12.37 19.73
CA LEU A 235 13.04 12.14 20.26
C LEU A 235 12.81 10.63 20.42
N THR A 236 12.37 10.23 21.60
CA THR A 236 11.91 8.86 21.84
C THR A 236 10.56 8.89 22.51
N SER A 237 9.59 8.13 21.98
CA SER A 237 8.24 8.05 22.49
C SER A 237 7.67 6.65 22.40
N SER A 238 6.57 6.43 23.08
CA SER A 238 5.75 5.24 22.95
C SER A 238 4.28 5.59 23.20
N LEU A 239 3.39 4.89 22.55
CA LEU A 239 1.95 5.05 22.72
C LEU A 239 1.31 3.69 22.92
N GLU A 240 0.35 3.63 23.83
CA GLU A 240 -0.48 2.46 24.02
C GLU A 240 -1.95 2.87 23.97
N LEU A 241 -2.73 2.15 23.16
CA LEU A 241 -4.18 2.28 23.06
C LEU A 241 -4.81 0.93 23.34
N LEU A 242 -5.79 0.91 24.21
CA LEU A 242 -6.60 -0.28 24.51
C LEU A 242 -8.04 0.01 24.07
N ALA A 243 -8.51 -0.70 23.06
CA ALA A 243 -9.90 -0.67 22.71
C ALA A 243 -10.69 -1.36 23.85
N LYS A 244 -11.66 -0.68 24.45
CA LYS A 244 -12.59 -1.34 25.37
C LYS A 244 -13.62 -2.08 24.51
N GLY A 245 -13.65 -3.41 24.62
CA GLY A 245 -14.75 -4.19 24.06
C GLY A 245 -16.04 -3.81 24.81
N ASN A 246 -17.10 -3.64 24.05
CA ASN A 246 -18.45 -3.60 24.63
C ASN A 246 -18.84 -5.00 25.07
#